data_bd2809b20e1274cf178e3bfcbb6fd191
#
_entry.id   bd2809b20e1274cf178e3bfcbb6fd191
#
_cell.length_a   1.000
_cell.length_b   1.000
_cell.length_c   1.000
_cell.angle_alpha   90.00
_cell.angle_beta   90.00
_cell.angle_gamma   90.00
#
_symmetry.space_group_name_H-M   'P 1'
#
loop_
_entity.id
_entity.type
_entity.pdbx_description
1 polymer ?
#
loop_
_entity_poly.entity_id
_entity_poly.type
_entity_poly.pdbx_seq_one_letter_code
_entity_poly.pdbx_strand_id
1 'polypeptide(L)'
;MTYIQSILEPGEKIRYDTTVSWTVYTPAILLAICALLSAFAAGAHVYMFGIGWLAAIAFGLAAIVAFVPAWFRRLTTEIAVTDRRVILKRGLIRRHTVEMNMQKVESVDVDQSLVGRIFNFGNVTIRGTGSSFEVLRKIDSPLKLRTTVTAG
;
A
#
# COMPACT_ATOMS: atom_id res chain seq x y z
N MET A 1 -0.60 8.25 -17.73
CA MET A 1 -0.62 6.87 -18.28
C MET A 1 0.08 5.99 -17.27
N THR A 2 -0.57 4.92 -16.86
CA THR A 2 0.00 3.95 -15.92
C THR A 2 1.17 3.23 -16.60
N TYR A 3 2.29 3.06 -15.92
CA TYR A 3 3.47 2.39 -16.50
C TYR A 3 3.12 1.01 -17.07
N ILE A 4 2.21 0.30 -16.42
CA ILE A 4 1.75 -1.02 -16.86
C ILE A 4 1.18 -0.97 -18.28
N GLN A 5 0.43 0.07 -18.64
CA GLN A 5 -0.12 0.22 -19.99
C GLN A 5 0.96 0.38 -21.07
N SER A 6 2.14 0.89 -20.70
CA SER A 6 3.24 1.08 -21.67
C SER A 6 4.05 -0.19 -21.95
N ILE A 7 3.89 -1.24 -21.13
CA ILE A 7 4.65 -2.51 -21.25
C ILE A 7 3.78 -3.70 -21.65
N LEU A 8 2.47 -3.48 -21.88
CA LEU A 8 1.58 -4.53 -22.35
C LEU A 8 1.99 -5.00 -23.74
N GLU A 9 1.99 -6.33 -23.94
CA GLU A 9 2.18 -6.93 -25.25
C GLU A 9 0.95 -6.72 -26.14
N PRO A 10 1.12 -6.75 -27.47
CA PRO A 10 -0.02 -6.68 -28.39
C PRO A 10 -1.05 -7.79 -28.11
N GLY A 11 -2.28 -7.37 -27.81
CA GLY A 11 -3.38 -8.28 -27.48
C GLY A 11 -3.47 -8.72 -26.01
N GLU A 12 -2.53 -8.32 -25.15
CA GLU A 12 -2.56 -8.58 -23.71
C GLU A 12 -3.60 -7.66 -23.03
N LYS A 13 -4.46 -8.25 -22.19
CA LYS A 13 -5.53 -7.53 -21.50
C LYS A 13 -5.30 -7.54 -19.99
N ILE A 14 -5.45 -6.37 -19.37
CA ILE A 14 -5.47 -6.25 -17.91
C ILE A 14 -6.81 -6.83 -17.41
N ARG A 15 -6.75 -7.87 -16.58
CA ARG A 15 -7.92 -8.45 -15.90
C ARG A 15 -8.22 -7.75 -14.59
N TYR A 16 -7.18 -7.36 -13.88
CA TYR A 16 -7.29 -6.69 -12.60
C TYR A 16 -6.06 -5.84 -12.32
N ASP A 17 -6.28 -4.65 -11.78
CA ASP A 17 -5.22 -3.77 -11.29
C ASP A 17 -5.51 -3.36 -9.86
N THR A 18 -4.46 -3.20 -9.07
CA THR A 18 -4.54 -2.77 -7.68
C THR A 18 -3.27 -2.07 -7.25
N THR A 19 -3.34 -1.43 -6.10
CA THR A 19 -2.22 -0.71 -5.50
C THR A 19 -2.20 -0.92 -3.98
N VAL A 20 -1.30 -0.24 -3.30
CA VAL A 20 -1.22 -0.25 -1.84
C VAL A 20 -2.46 0.45 -1.26
N SER A 21 -3.10 -0.16 -0.26
CA SER A 21 -4.29 0.37 0.40
C SER A 21 -4.00 1.72 1.08
N TRP A 22 -5.03 2.56 1.18
CA TRP A 22 -4.97 3.83 1.91
C TRP A 22 -4.60 3.68 3.39
N THR A 23 -4.76 2.49 3.96
CA THR A 23 -4.40 2.18 5.35
C THR A 23 -2.92 2.32 5.67
N VAL A 24 -2.05 2.53 4.65
CA VAL A 24 -0.64 2.89 4.90
C VAL A 24 -0.50 4.27 5.57
N TYR A 25 -1.52 5.14 5.44
CA TYR A 25 -1.55 6.45 6.08
C TYR A 25 -1.98 6.42 7.56
N THR A 26 -2.43 5.26 8.07
CA THR A 26 -2.92 5.14 9.46
C THR A 26 -1.97 5.76 10.49
N PRO A 27 -0.64 5.51 10.49
CA PRO A 27 0.26 6.12 11.47
C PRO A 27 0.31 7.65 11.35
N ALA A 28 0.32 8.18 10.12
CA ALA A 28 0.30 9.62 9.90
C ALA A 28 -1.02 10.26 10.36
N ILE A 29 -2.15 9.60 10.11
CA ILE A 29 -3.47 10.07 10.54
C ILE A 29 -3.56 10.10 12.06
N LEU A 30 -3.09 9.06 12.76
CA LEU A 30 -3.08 9.02 14.22
C LEU A 30 -2.21 10.13 14.82
N LEU A 31 -1.02 10.37 14.26
CA LEU A 31 -0.14 11.46 14.67
C LEU A 31 -0.78 12.83 14.43
N ALA A 32 -1.46 13.03 13.31
CA ALA A 32 -2.18 14.27 13.02
C ALA A 32 -3.34 14.50 14.01
N ILE A 33 -4.07 13.45 14.38
CA ILE A 33 -5.10 13.53 15.42
C ILE A 33 -4.48 13.93 16.78
N CYS A 34 -3.36 13.33 17.16
CA CYS A 34 -2.64 13.70 18.39
C CYS A 34 -2.19 15.17 18.35
N ALA A 35 -1.71 15.66 17.20
CA ALA A 35 -1.33 17.07 17.03
C ALA A 35 -2.54 18.00 17.23
N LEU A 36 -3.69 17.68 16.63
CA LEU A 36 -4.92 18.46 16.77
C LEU A 36 -5.43 18.47 18.21
N LEU A 37 -5.43 17.32 18.90
CA LEU A 37 -5.85 17.21 20.29
C LEU A 37 -4.92 18.02 21.21
N SER A 38 -3.61 17.98 20.98
CA SER A 38 -2.63 18.76 21.74
C SER A 38 -2.81 20.26 21.52
N ALA A 39 -3.06 20.70 20.29
CA ALA A 39 -3.34 22.10 19.98
C ALA A 39 -4.65 22.57 20.62
N PHE A 40 -5.70 21.75 20.57
CA PHE A 40 -6.97 22.06 21.22
C PHE A 40 -6.83 22.21 22.74
N ALA A 41 -6.13 21.26 23.38
CA ALA A 41 -5.86 21.31 24.82
C ALA A 41 -5.02 22.54 25.21
N ALA A 42 -4.04 22.94 24.39
CA ALA A 42 -3.25 24.14 24.58
C ALA A 42 -4.08 25.42 24.51
N GLY A 43 -5.04 25.49 23.62
CA GLY A 43 -5.96 26.63 23.49
C GLY A 43 -6.96 26.72 24.63
N ALA A 44 -7.36 25.58 25.21
CA ALA A 44 -8.33 25.52 26.31
C ALA A 44 -7.72 25.85 27.71
N HIS A 45 -6.40 25.68 27.92
CA HIS A 45 -5.72 25.83 29.21
C HIS A 45 -4.53 26.78 29.13
N VAL A 46 -4.68 27.98 29.68
CA VAL A 46 -3.65 29.04 29.66
C VAL A 46 -2.32 28.57 30.29
N TYR A 47 -2.37 27.78 31.35
CA TYR A 47 -1.18 27.28 32.06
C TYR A 47 -0.37 26.24 31.30
N MET A 48 -0.98 25.54 30.36
CA MET A 48 -0.35 24.50 29.50
C MET A 48 -0.04 25.00 28.10
N PHE A 49 -0.24 26.28 27.80
CA PHE A 49 -0.15 26.87 26.49
C PHE A 49 1.16 26.54 25.77
N GLY A 50 2.32 26.75 26.40
CA GLY A 50 3.62 26.52 25.78
C GLY A 50 3.90 25.05 25.46
N ILE A 51 3.65 24.15 26.43
CA ILE A 51 3.90 22.70 26.28
C ILE A 51 2.95 22.10 25.27
N GLY A 52 1.68 22.49 25.31
CA GLY A 52 0.67 21.97 24.37
C GLY A 52 0.96 22.32 22.90
N TRP A 53 1.42 23.53 22.62
CA TRP A 53 1.82 23.94 21.27
C TRP A 53 3.10 23.26 20.81
N LEU A 54 4.10 23.07 21.70
CA LEU A 54 5.30 22.30 21.36
C LEU A 54 4.96 20.85 21.03
N ALA A 55 4.07 20.22 21.79
CA ALA A 55 3.60 18.86 21.49
C ALA A 55 2.84 18.80 20.15
N ALA A 56 1.97 19.77 19.88
CA ALA A 56 1.25 19.84 18.61
C ALA A 56 2.20 19.96 17.41
N ILE A 57 3.22 20.80 17.51
CA ILE A 57 4.24 20.95 16.47
C ILE A 57 5.04 19.64 16.29
N ALA A 58 5.47 19.01 17.39
CA ALA A 58 6.22 17.76 17.33
C ALA A 58 5.41 16.63 16.67
N PHE A 59 4.15 16.44 17.04
CA PHE A 59 3.27 15.45 16.41
C PHE A 59 2.95 15.81 14.95
N GLY A 60 2.78 17.09 14.64
CA GLY A 60 2.57 17.57 13.28
C GLY A 60 3.75 17.24 12.35
N LEU A 61 4.97 17.52 12.81
CA LEU A 61 6.19 17.16 12.08
C LEU A 61 6.33 15.64 11.93
N ALA A 62 6.08 14.88 12.99
CA ALA A 62 6.10 13.42 12.94
C ALA A 62 5.05 12.86 11.96
N ALA A 63 3.86 13.47 11.90
CA ALA A 63 2.82 13.10 10.94
C ALA A 63 3.27 13.30 9.48
N ILE A 64 3.95 14.43 9.18
CA ILE A 64 4.51 14.70 7.84
C ILE A 64 5.59 13.66 7.49
N VAL A 65 6.51 13.39 8.41
CA VAL A 65 7.56 12.38 8.22
C VAL A 65 6.99 10.99 7.97
N ALA A 66 5.88 10.63 8.62
CA ALA A 66 5.20 9.36 8.39
C ALA A 66 4.37 9.35 7.08
N PHE A 67 3.79 10.49 6.71
CA PHE A 67 2.93 10.63 5.53
C PHE A 67 3.72 10.55 4.23
N VAL A 68 4.83 11.28 4.12
CA VAL A 68 5.58 11.40 2.86
C VAL A 68 6.03 10.05 2.29
N PRO A 69 6.69 9.16 3.04
CA PRO A 69 7.08 7.85 2.50
C PRO A 69 5.89 6.95 2.19
N ALA A 70 4.80 7.03 2.96
CA ALA A 70 3.58 6.29 2.70
C ALA A 70 2.92 6.73 1.38
N TRP A 71 2.88 8.03 1.13
CA TRP A 71 2.37 8.62 -0.09
C TRP A 71 3.20 8.21 -1.31
N PHE A 72 4.53 8.34 -1.24
CA PHE A 72 5.42 7.86 -2.30
C PHE A 72 5.24 6.37 -2.57
N ARG A 73 5.19 5.54 -1.52
CA ARG A 73 5.00 4.11 -1.67
C ARG A 73 3.69 3.78 -2.39
N ARG A 74 2.59 4.45 -2.07
CA ARG A 74 1.30 4.23 -2.73
C ARG A 74 1.32 4.67 -4.19
N LEU A 75 1.90 5.82 -4.51
CA LEU A 75 1.99 6.33 -5.88
C LEU A 75 2.91 5.51 -6.79
N THR A 76 3.92 4.87 -6.20
CA THR A 76 4.96 4.19 -6.99
C THR A 76 4.79 2.68 -7.07
N THR A 77 3.78 2.12 -6.37
CA THR A 77 3.49 0.69 -6.42
C THR A 77 2.27 0.45 -7.30
N GLU A 78 2.47 -0.25 -8.38
CA GLU A 78 1.43 -0.68 -9.32
C GLU A 78 1.48 -2.20 -9.43
N ILE A 79 0.32 -2.85 -9.34
CA ILE A 79 0.17 -4.29 -9.45
C ILE A 79 -0.91 -4.55 -10.48
N ALA A 80 -0.61 -5.30 -11.51
CA ALA A 80 -1.59 -5.74 -12.49
C ALA A 80 -1.52 -7.23 -12.72
N VAL A 81 -2.68 -7.82 -12.90
CA VAL A 81 -2.88 -9.18 -13.35
C VAL A 81 -3.43 -9.12 -14.77
N THR A 82 -2.68 -9.66 -15.68
CA THR A 82 -3.11 -9.77 -17.09
C THR A 82 -3.60 -11.20 -17.38
N ASP A 83 -3.97 -11.47 -18.62
CA ASP A 83 -4.30 -12.80 -19.10
C ASP A 83 -3.07 -13.73 -19.25
N ARG A 84 -1.83 -13.20 -19.14
CA ARG A 84 -0.59 -13.95 -19.36
C ARG A 84 0.36 -13.94 -18.16
N ARG A 85 0.41 -12.84 -17.40
CA ARG A 85 1.40 -12.63 -16.33
C ARG A 85 0.87 -11.74 -15.21
N VAL A 86 1.49 -11.86 -14.05
CA VAL A 86 1.37 -10.91 -12.94
C VAL A 86 2.53 -9.93 -13.04
N ILE A 87 2.23 -8.64 -13.08
CA ILE A 87 3.20 -7.56 -13.17
C ILE A 87 3.16 -6.77 -11.87
N LEU A 88 4.30 -6.68 -11.20
CA LEU A 88 4.51 -5.88 -10.01
C LEU A 88 5.56 -4.83 -10.29
N LYS A 89 5.23 -3.56 -10.08
CA LYS A 89 6.19 -2.46 -10.13
C LYS A 89 6.24 -1.76 -8.79
N ARG A 90 7.42 -1.51 -8.30
CA ARG A 90 7.69 -0.73 -7.09
C ARG A 90 8.80 0.29 -7.32
N GLY A 91 8.66 1.44 -6.64
CA GLY A 91 9.71 2.45 -6.53
C GLY A 91 9.71 3.51 -7.62
N LEU A 92 10.04 4.74 -7.21
CA LEU A 92 10.12 5.92 -8.08
C LEU A 92 11.52 6.09 -8.67
N ILE A 93 12.52 6.11 -7.80
CA ILE A 93 13.94 6.36 -8.16
C ILE A 93 14.60 5.05 -8.59
N ARG A 94 14.51 4.03 -7.74
CA ARG A 94 14.99 2.68 -8.02
C ARG A 94 13.79 1.81 -8.38
N ARG A 95 13.55 1.66 -9.66
CA ARG A 95 12.45 0.82 -10.15
C ARG A 95 12.80 -0.65 -9.96
N HIS A 96 11.90 -1.37 -9.30
CA HIS A 96 11.94 -2.82 -9.19
C HIS A 96 10.67 -3.36 -9.84
N THR A 97 10.83 -4.06 -10.95
CA THR A 97 9.73 -4.68 -11.67
C THR A 97 9.91 -6.18 -11.62
N VAL A 98 8.88 -6.88 -11.20
CA VAL A 98 8.82 -8.34 -11.21
C VAL A 98 7.67 -8.76 -12.09
N GLU A 99 7.95 -9.61 -13.04
CA GLU A 99 6.96 -10.21 -13.94
C GLU A 99 6.97 -11.72 -13.72
N MET A 100 5.80 -12.28 -13.45
CA MET A 100 5.64 -13.71 -13.23
C MET A 100 4.55 -14.23 -14.18
N ASN A 101 4.94 -15.15 -15.04
CA ASN A 101 4.00 -15.82 -15.94
C ASN A 101 2.93 -16.57 -15.13
N MET A 102 1.66 -16.49 -15.52
CA MET A 102 0.55 -17.17 -14.84
C MET A 102 0.77 -18.67 -14.69
N GLN A 103 1.35 -19.30 -15.70
CA GLN A 103 1.66 -20.74 -15.68
C GLN A 103 2.74 -21.14 -14.65
N LYS A 104 3.52 -20.17 -14.16
CA LYS A 104 4.54 -20.36 -13.12
C LYS A 104 4.06 -20.07 -11.73
N VAL A 105 2.83 -19.59 -11.55
CA VAL A 105 2.25 -19.34 -10.23
C VAL A 105 1.77 -20.66 -9.62
N GLU A 106 2.36 -21.05 -8.49
CA GLU A 106 1.99 -22.27 -7.77
C GLU A 106 0.91 -22.00 -6.71
N SER A 107 1.09 -20.93 -5.93
CA SER A 107 0.13 -20.57 -4.89
C SER A 107 0.05 -19.07 -4.67
N VAL A 108 -1.11 -18.63 -4.19
CA VAL A 108 -1.34 -17.24 -3.78
C VAL A 108 -1.92 -17.26 -2.36
N ASP A 109 -1.09 -16.89 -1.41
CA ASP A 109 -1.47 -16.82 0.00
C ASP A 109 -1.94 -15.40 0.34
N VAL A 110 -3.06 -15.29 1.04
CA VAL A 110 -3.61 -14.00 1.51
C VAL A 110 -3.68 -14.01 3.02
N ASP A 111 -3.01 -13.05 3.64
CA ASP A 111 -3.04 -12.82 5.08
C ASP A 111 -3.77 -11.51 5.38
N GLN A 112 -4.90 -11.63 6.06
CA GLN A 112 -5.75 -10.51 6.48
C GLN A 112 -6.03 -10.59 7.98
N SER A 113 -5.62 -9.56 8.72
CA SER A 113 -6.07 -9.35 10.10
C SER A 113 -7.56 -9.00 10.16
N LEU A 114 -8.15 -9.01 11.37
CA LEU A 114 -9.55 -8.57 11.56
C LEU A 114 -9.78 -7.15 11.02
N VAL A 115 -8.86 -6.23 11.31
CA VAL A 115 -8.89 -4.87 10.77
C VAL A 115 -8.74 -4.86 9.24
N GLY A 116 -7.88 -5.73 8.71
CA GLY A 116 -7.69 -5.92 7.28
C GLY A 116 -8.97 -6.38 6.57
N ARG A 117 -9.78 -7.21 7.23
CA ARG A 117 -11.07 -7.66 6.69
C ARG A 117 -12.12 -6.55 6.65
N ILE A 118 -12.19 -5.72 7.72
CA ILE A 118 -13.12 -4.59 7.80
C ILE A 118 -12.78 -3.53 6.72
N PHE A 119 -11.51 -3.18 6.56
CA PHE A 119 -11.04 -2.16 5.62
C PHE A 119 -10.57 -2.73 4.27
N ASN A 120 -10.83 -4.02 4.02
CA ASN A 120 -10.54 -4.73 2.77
C ASN A 120 -9.08 -4.59 2.30
N PHE A 121 -8.10 -4.73 3.20
CA PHE A 121 -6.68 -4.77 2.87
C PHE A 121 -5.99 -6.00 3.49
N GLY A 122 -4.85 -6.39 2.91
CA GLY A 122 -4.06 -7.50 3.43
C GLY A 122 -2.71 -7.64 2.75
N ASN A 123 -1.97 -8.63 3.20
CA ASN A 123 -0.73 -9.03 2.56
C ASN A 123 -1.02 -10.19 1.60
N VAL A 124 -0.41 -10.16 0.43
CA VAL A 124 -0.52 -11.22 -0.56
C VAL A 124 0.86 -11.73 -0.86
N THR A 125 1.05 -13.04 -0.77
CA THR A 125 2.31 -13.70 -1.16
C THR A 125 2.04 -14.56 -2.37
N ILE A 126 2.70 -14.25 -3.48
CA ILE A 126 2.62 -15.03 -4.73
C ILE A 126 3.86 -15.89 -4.79
N ARG A 127 3.68 -17.20 -4.87
CA ARG A 127 4.75 -18.18 -5.01
C ARG A 127 4.77 -18.75 -6.42
N GLY A 128 5.93 -18.72 -7.02
CA GLY A 128 6.17 -19.30 -8.34
C GLY A 128 7.08 -20.53 -8.27
N THR A 129 7.09 -21.28 -9.36
CA THR A 129 7.97 -22.44 -9.54
C THR A 129 9.44 -22.02 -9.39
N GLY A 130 10.22 -22.79 -8.63
CA GLY A 130 11.65 -22.55 -8.47
C GLY A 130 12.01 -21.54 -7.38
N SER A 131 11.29 -21.54 -6.24
CA SER A 131 11.57 -20.73 -5.04
C SER A 131 11.46 -19.20 -5.20
N SER A 132 10.97 -18.70 -6.30
CA SER A 132 10.64 -17.27 -6.43
C SER A 132 9.35 -16.96 -5.70
N PHE A 133 9.37 -15.97 -4.81
CA PHE A 133 8.16 -15.46 -4.18
C PHE A 133 8.18 -13.95 -4.06
N GLU A 134 7.01 -13.34 -4.18
CA GLU A 134 6.79 -11.91 -4.03
C GLU A 134 5.81 -11.62 -2.91
N VAL A 135 6.25 -10.82 -1.94
CA VAL A 135 5.40 -10.38 -0.82
C VAL A 135 4.88 -8.98 -1.05
N LEU A 136 3.59 -8.88 -1.22
CA LEU A 136 2.85 -7.65 -1.42
C LEU A 136 2.20 -7.24 -0.09
N ARG A 137 2.66 -6.13 0.52
CA ARG A 137 2.18 -5.71 1.84
C ARG A 137 1.12 -4.61 1.74
N LYS A 138 0.03 -4.76 2.51
CA LYS A 138 -1.07 -3.80 2.62
C LYS A 138 -1.70 -3.47 1.26
N ILE A 139 -2.00 -4.49 0.49
CA ILE A 139 -2.65 -4.35 -0.81
C ILE A 139 -4.15 -4.16 -0.63
N ASP A 140 -4.72 -3.33 -1.47
CA ASP A 140 -6.17 -3.14 -1.53
C ASP A 140 -6.83 -4.36 -2.19
N SER A 141 -7.99 -4.76 -1.66
CA SER A 141 -8.81 -5.88 -2.17
C SER A 141 -8.03 -7.17 -2.45
N PRO A 142 -7.28 -7.74 -1.47
CA PRO A 142 -6.35 -8.84 -1.68
C PRO A 142 -7.04 -10.14 -2.13
N LEU A 143 -8.29 -10.37 -1.72
CA LEU A 143 -9.07 -11.54 -2.13
C LEU A 143 -9.42 -11.49 -3.61
N LYS A 144 -9.73 -10.31 -4.17
CA LYS A 144 -9.96 -10.14 -5.60
C LYS A 144 -8.69 -10.42 -6.39
N LEU A 145 -7.54 -9.92 -5.92
CA LEU A 145 -6.25 -10.22 -6.53
C LEU A 145 -6.00 -11.73 -6.58
N ARG A 146 -6.16 -12.43 -5.44
CA ARG A 146 -6.03 -13.88 -5.37
C ARG A 146 -6.95 -14.59 -6.37
N THR A 147 -8.25 -14.26 -6.35
CA THR A 147 -9.23 -14.91 -7.22
C THR A 147 -8.88 -14.70 -8.70
N THR A 148 -8.45 -13.51 -9.08
CA THR A 148 -8.08 -13.22 -10.49
C THR A 148 -6.84 -13.99 -10.91
N VAL A 149 -5.84 -14.12 -10.03
CA VAL A 149 -4.62 -14.90 -10.32
C VAL A 149 -4.93 -16.41 -10.39
N THR A 150 -5.83 -16.91 -9.52
CA THR A 150 -6.15 -18.36 -9.48
C THR A 150 -7.14 -18.76 -10.58
N ALA A 151 -7.94 -17.84 -11.13
CA ALA A 151 -8.91 -18.08 -12.19
C ALA A 151 -8.34 -17.94 -13.61
N GLY A 152 -7.09 -17.57 -13.75
CA GLY A 152 -6.39 -17.41 -15.04
C GLY A 152 -5.69 -18.63 -15.45
#